data_006c2d7bb378527cc78bfe83e91090ae
#
_entry.id   006c2d7bb378527cc78bfe83e91090ae
#
_cell.length_a   1.000
_cell.length_b   1.000
_cell.length_c   1.000
_cell.angle_alpha   90.00
_cell.angle_beta   90.00
_cell.angle_gamma   90.00
#
_symmetry.space_group_name_H-M   'P 1'
#
loop_
_entity.id
_entity.type
_entity.pdbx_description
1 polymer ?
#
loop_
_entity_poly.entity_id
_entity_poly.type
_entity_poly.pdbx_seq_one_letter_code
_entity_poly.pdbx_strand_id
1 'polypeptide(L)'
;MLALFSTIDLALSIYWWIVILSAVFSWLYAFNVVNPSNQFVGMVGNALYRLTEPALRPIRNVLPDLGGIDISPIILLLIIFFIRQLLWTTIAPALI
;
A
#
# COMPACT_ATOMS: atom_id res chain seq x y z
N MET A 1 -11.31 -9.43 -22.53
CA MET A 1 -11.55 -9.55 -21.08
C MET A 1 -10.31 -9.97 -20.30
N LEU A 2 -9.57 -10.96 -20.78
CA LEU A 2 -8.36 -11.39 -20.08
C LEU A 2 -7.32 -10.26 -20.00
N ALA A 3 -7.16 -9.48 -21.07
CA ALA A 3 -6.24 -8.34 -21.06
C ALA A 3 -6.64 -7.30 -20.01
N LEU A 4 -7.93 -7.06 -19.84
CA LEU A 4 -8.42 -6.13 -18.84
C LEU A 4 -8.09 -6.63 -17.42
N PHE A 5 -8.35 -7.89 -17.13
CA PHE A 5 -8.05 -8.46 -15.83
C PHE A 5 -6.56 -8.48 -15.54
N SER A 6 -5.74 -8.79 -16.55
CA SER A 6 -4.28 -8.76 -16.40
C SER A 6 -3.77 -7.36 -16.13
N THR A 7 -4.35 -6.34 -16.76
CA THR A 7 -3.99 -4.94 -16.54
C THR A 7 -4.36 -4.52 -15.11
N ILE A 8 -5.54 -4.89 -14.64
CA ILE A 8 -5.96 -4.60 -13.27
C ILE A 8 -5.02 -5.27 -12.27
N ASP A 9 -4.68 -6.54 -12.52
CA ASP A 9 -3.76 -7.27 -11.64
C ASP A 9 -2.38 -6.62 -11.61
N LEU A 10 -1.87 -6.18 -12.75
CA LEU A 10 -0.59 -5.47 -12.81
C LEU A 10 -0.64 -4.18 -12.01
N ALA A 11 -1.71 -3.40 -12.15
CA ALA A 11 -1.88 -2.17 -11.39
C ALA A 11 -1.90 -2.43 -9.90
N LEU A 12 -2.62 -3.48 -9.47
CA LEU A 12 -2.66 -3.87 -8.05
C LEU A 12 -1.29 -4.34 -7.57
N SER A 13 -0.53 -5.05 -8.40
CA SER A 13 0.81 -5.51 -8.08
C SER A 13 1.77 -4.34 -7.90
N ILE A 14 1.70 -3.35 -8.77
CA ILE A 14 2.52 -2.13 -8.65
C ILE A 14 2.18 -1.40 -7.36
N TYR A 15 0.91 -1.24 -7.06
CA TYR A 15 0.47 -0.56 -5.84
C TYR A 15 0.88 -1.34 -4.60
N TRP A 16 0.84 -2.66 -4.65
CA TRP A 16 1.33 -3.54 -3.59
C TRP A 16 2.75 -3.19 -3.18
N TRP A 17 3.64 -3.06 -4.16
CA TRP A 17 5.04 -2.72 -3.88
C TRP A 17 5.20 -1.29 -3.38
N ILE A 18 4.40 -0.35 -3.89
CA ILE A 18 4.40 1.03 -3.41
C ILE A 18 4.00 1.06 -1.94
N VAL A 19 2.99 0.31 -1.54
CA VAL A 19 2.55 0.23 -0.14
C VAL A 19 3.64 -0.38 0.74
N ILE A 20 4.32 -1.42 0.27
CA ILE A 20 5.43 -2.02 1.02
C ILE A 20 6.54 -1.00 1.23
N LEU A 21 6.94 -0.28 0.19
CA LEU A 21 7.97 0.75 0.31
C LEU A 21 7.54 1.85 1.28
N SER A 22 6.29 2.25 1.23
CA SER A 22 5.74 3.26 2.15
C SER A 22 5.81 2.77 3.60
N ALA A 23 5.47 1.52 3.85
CA ALA A 23 5.55 0.92 5.18
C ALA A 23 6.98 0.90 5.70
N VAL A 24 7.93 0.48 4.85
CA VAL A 24 9.34 0.45 5.21
C VAL A 24 9.84 1.85 5.56
N PHE A 25 9.51 2.86 4.75
CA PHE A 25 9.90 4.24 5.03
C PHE A 25 9.31 4.75 6.35
N SER A 26 8.05 4.44 6.62
CA SER A 26 7.40 4.84 7.87
C SER A 26 8.12 4.26 9.08
N TRP A 27 8.49 2.98 9.00
CA TRP A 27 9.21 2.33 10.10
C TRP A 27 10.63 2.85 10.25
N LEU A 28 11.32 3.16 9.14
CA LEU A 28 12.65 3.74 9.18
C LEU A 28 12.63 5.11 9.87
N TYR A 29 11.62 5.93 9.61
CA TYR A 29 11.45 7.19 10.32
C TYR A 29 11.17 6.97 11.81
N ALA A 30 10.31 6.01 12.12
CA ALA A 30 9.92 5.72 13.51
C ALA A 30 11.12 5.25 14.34
N PHE A 31 12.04 4.51 13.73
CA PHE A 31 13.22 3.99 14.40
C PHE A 31 14.46 4.87 14.23
N ASN A 32 14.33 6.05 13.62
CA ASN A 32 15.43 7.00 13.40
C ASN A 32 16.59 6.41 12.59
N VAL A 33 16.31 5.46 11.70
CA VAL A 33 17.33 4.85 10.84
C VAL A 33 17.70 5.79 9.71
N VAL A 34 16.74 6.57 9.20
CA VAL A 34 16.96 7.54 8.12
C VAL A 34 16.84 8.95 8.66
N ASN A 35 17.57 9.87 8.04
CA ASN A 35 17.54 11.28 8.40
C ASN A 35 16.43 11.98 7.62
N PRO A 36 15.32 12.41 8.28
CA PRO A 36 14.22 13.06 7.57
C PRO A 36 14.59 14.43 6.98
N SER A 37 15.68 15.04 7.42
CA SER A 37 16.15 16.29 6.85
C SER A 37 16.97 16.10 5.56
N ASN A 38 17.31 14.85 5.21
CA ASN A 38 17.95 14.56 3.94
C ASN A 38 16.98 14.85 2.79
N GLN A 39 17.41 15.64 1.81
CA GLN A 39 16.53 16.08 0.74
C GLN A 39 16.03 14.92 -0.11
N PHE A 40 16.88 13.96 -0.43
CA PHE A 40 16.48 12.80 -1.22
C PHE A 40 15.47 11.92 -0.46
N VAL A 41 15.75 11.64 0.81
CA VAL A 41 14.85 10.87 1.67
C VAL A 41 13.50 11.57 1.79
N GLY A 42 13.50 12.88 1.97
CA GLY A 42 12.27 13.66 2.05
C GLY A 42 11.43 13.60 0.78
N MET A 43 12.10 13.67 -0.38
CA MET A 43 11.40 13.59 -1.67
C MET A 43 10.76 12.22 -1.88
N VAL A 44 11.48 11.15 -1.63
CA VAL A 44 10.97 9.79 -1.79
C VAL A 44 9.83 9.53 -0.80
N GLY A 45 10.03 9.88 0.46
CA GLY A 45 9.01 9.70 1.49
C GLY A 45 7.73 10.46 1.19
N ASN A 46 7.85 11.70 0.70
CA ASN A 46 6.70 12.52 0.35
C ASN A 46 5.95 11.95 -0.85
N ALA A 47 6.68 11.45 -1.85
CA ALA A 47 6.05 10.81 -3.01
C ALA A 47 5.28 9.56 -2.60
N LEU A 48 5.87 8.71 -1.77
CA LEU A 48 5.21 7.52 -1.24
C LEU A 48 3.97 7.89 -0.42
N TYR A 49 4.08 8.91 0.41
CA TYR A 49 2.96 9.40 1.21
C TYR A 49 1.79 9.83 0.32
N ARG A 50 2.07 10.62 -0.72
CA ARG A 50 1.02 11.11 -1.62
C ARG A 50 0.34 10.00 -2.40
N LEU A 51 1.06 8.93 -2.72
CA LEU A 51 0.51 7.80 -3.45
C LEU A 51 -0.30 6.85 -2.57
N THR A 52 0.03 6.75 -1.28
CA THR A 52 -0.58 5.76 -0.39
C THR A 52 -1.60 6.36 0.57
N GLU A 53 -1.48 7.63 0.93
CA GLU A 53 -2.36 8.24 1.94
C GLU A 53 -3.85 8.20 1.58
N PRO A 54 -4.27 8.42 0.31
CA PRO A 54 -5.69 8.32 -0.02
C PRO A 54 -6.29 6.97 0.33
N ALA A 55 -5.52 5.89 0.26
CA ALA A 55 -5.99 4.55 0.63
C ALA A 55 -5.79 4.26 2.11
N LEU A 56 -4.70 4.75 2.70
CA LEU A 56 -4.36 4.46 4.09
C LEU A 56 -5.16 5.28 5.10
N ARG A 57 -5.55 6.49 4.75
CA ARG A 57 -6.23 7.38 5.71
C ARG A 57 -7.53 6.79 6.24
N PRO A 58 -8.45 6.25 5.41
CA PRO A 58 -9.67 5.64 5.94
C PRO A 58 -9.37 4.46 6.87
N ILE A 59 -8.36 3.67 6.56
CA ILE A 59 -7.96 2.52 7.37
C ILE A 59 -7.41 3.01 8.71
N ARG A 60 -6.56 4.03 8.67
CA ARG A 60 -5.95 4.58 9.88
C ARG A 60 -6.98 5.20 10.81
N ASN A 61 -8.04 5.78 10.26
CA ASN A 61 -9.10 6.40 11.07
C ASN A 61 -9.92 5.38 11.85
N VAL A 62 -9.94 4.12 11.41
CA VAL A 62 -10.68 3.04 12.07
C VAL A 62 -9.82 2.31 13.10
N LEU A 63 -8.50 2.32 12.92
CA LEU A 63 -7.58 1.59 13.78
C LEU A 63 -7.26 2.36 15.05
N PRO A 64 -7.06 1.65 16.18
CA PRO A 64 -6.57 2.30 17.40
C PRO A 64 -5.12 2.74 17.25
N ASP A 65 -4.71 3.70 18.08
CA ASP A 65 -3.32 4.13 18.14
C ASP A 65 -2.48 3.04 18.80
N LEU A 66 -1.43 2.60 18.12
CA LEU A 66 -0.56 1.51 18.59
C LEU A 66 0.85 2.01 18.93
N GLY A 67 0.95 3.23 19.42
CA GLY A 67 2.20 3.72 19.99
C GLY A 67 3.27 4.09 18.96
N GLY A 68 2.88 4.64 17.83
CA GLY A 68 3.81 5.17 16.84
C GLY A 68 4.19 4.23 15.71
N ILE A 69 3.80 2.96 15.80
CA ILE A 69 3.98 2.01 14.70
C ILE A 69 2.69 1.98 13.89
N ASP A 70 2.82 2.28 12.60
CA ASP A 70 1.69 2.31 11.69
C ASP A 70 1.47 0.93 11.10
N ILE A 71 0.36 0.27 11.44
CA ILE A 71 0.01 -1.04 10.89
C ILE A 71 -1.00 -0.94 9.75
N SER A 72 -1.47 0.27 9.41
CA SER A 72 -2.45 0.42 8.33
C SER A 72 -1.94 -0.09 6.98
N PRO A 73 -0.65 0.01 6.62
CA PRO A 73 -0.16 -0.60 5.38
C PRO A 73 -0.35 -2.12 5.34
N ILE A 74 -0.20 -2.80 6.46
CA ILE A 74 -0.41 -4.25 6.53
C ILE A 74 -1.85 -4.59 6.21
N ILE A 75 -2.80 -3.84 6.77
CA ILE A 75 -4.22 -4.05 6.50
C ILE A 75 -4.54 -3.76 5.03
N LEU A 76 -3.96 -2.71 4.47
CA LEU A 76 -4.14 -2.41 3.05
C LEU A 76 -3.59 -3.53 2.16
N LEU A 77 -2.44 -4.11 2.52
CA LEU A 77 -1.89 -5.25 1.78
C LEU A 77 -2.82 -6.45 1.81
N LEU A 78 -3.44 -6.72 2.96
CA LEU A 78 -4.43 -7.80 3.07
C LEU A 78 -5.65 -7.54 2.19
N ILE A 79 -6.10 -6.29 2.12
CA ILE A 79 -7.22 -5.90 1.27
C ILE A 79 -6.85 -6.10 -0.21
N ILE A 80 -5.66 -5.66 -0.62
CA ILE A 80 -5.18 -5.83 -1.99
C ILE A 80 -5.11 -7.32 -2.34
N PHE A 81 -4.55 -8.12 -1.46
CA PHE A 81 -4.47 -9.57 -1.65
C PHE A 81 -5.85 -10.17 -1.85
N PHE A 82 -6.81 -9.80 -1.00
CA PHE A 82 -8.17 -10.28 -1.11
C PHE A 82 -8.81 -9.89 -2.45
N ILE A 83 -8.61 -8.65 -2.88
CA ILE A 83 -9.16 -8.17 -4.15
C ILE A 83 -8.55 -8.95 -5.32
N ARG A 84 -7.25 -9.21 -5.31
CA ARG A 84 -6.58 -9.98 -6.36
C ARG A 84 -7.10 -11.42 -6.40
N GLN A 85 -7.28 -12.05 -5.25
CA GLN A 85 -7.84 -13.40 -5.18
C GLN A 85 -9.28 -13.43 -5.69
N LEU A 86 -10.08 -12.45 -5.28
CA LEU A 86 -11.47 -12.34 -5.74
C LEU A 86 -11.52 -12.15 -7.27
N LEU A 87 -10.62 -11.33 -7.81
CA LEU A 87 -10.54 -11.07 -9.24
C LEU A 87 -10.34 -12.37 -10.03
N TRP A 88 -9.39 -13.20 -9.62
CA TRP A 88 -9.02 -14.39 -10.38
C TRP A 88 -9.85 -15.63 -10.04
N THR A 89 -10.40 -15.72 -8.84
CA THR A 89 -11.16 -16.91 -8.43
C THR A 89 -12.66 -16.77 -8.61
N THR A 90 -13.19 -15.55 -8.64
CA THR A 90 -14.64 -15.31 -8.68
C THR A 90 -15.05 -14.46 -9.87
N ILE A 91 -14.42 -13.30 -10.06
CA ILE A 91 -14.84 -12.33 -11.07
C ILE A 91 -14.43 -12.81 -12.48
N ALA A 92 -13.15 -13.15 -12.66
CA ALA A 92 -12.64 -13.54 -13.96
C ALA A 92 -13.33 -14.83 -14.49
N PRO A 93 -13.48 -15.91 -13.71
CA PRO A 93 -14.17 -17.10 -14.20
C PRO A 93 -15.63 -16.84 -14.56
N ALA A 94 -16.29 -15.91 -13.89
CA ALA A 94 -17.69 -15.60 -14.20
C ALA A 94 -17.85 -14.80 -15.49
N LEU A 95 -16.82 -14.03 -15.90
CA LEU A 95 -16.88 -13.15 -17.07
C LEU A 95 -16.08 -13.65 -18.27
N ILE A 96 -15.20 -14.59 -18.07
CA ILE A 96 -14.44 -15.26 -19.12
C ILE A 96 -14.99 -16.65 -19.34
#